data_adcc707f90334ebc66d9d69d09444d5b
#
_entry.id   adcc707f90334ebc66d9d69d09444d5b
#
_cell.length_a   1.000
_cell.length_b   1.000
_cell.length_c   1.000
_cell.angle_alpha   90.00
_cell.angle_beta   90.00
_cell.angle_gamma   90.00
#
_symmetry.space_group_name_H-M   'P 1'
#
loop_
_entity.id
_entity.type
_entity.pdbx_description
1 polymer ?
#
loop_
_entity_poly.entity_id
_entity_poly.type
_entity_poly.pdbx_seq_one_letter_code
_entity_poly.pdbx_strand_id
1 'polypeptide(L)'
;MTSIIERDIILNKSYHKKGAIMRSTKRLLVAMGLAFAVLVSAMPIQNADGKQIVAQAATIKLNKKAISLDVGKTQKLKVYGTNAKVKWSSTRPSVAKVGKSGIVTAVSSGSATIKAKVGKKTLSCNVTVKEKINKLVYEDSNIRVYFTGLKKDTYPDELMACLTIENLTDNNLSINSDTTSINDVMTDVTLYQELSPHKKAYVDLWTLDDNIVSLPLSGIENIQTVLVVWIGDMGDFNYYKTDYIDLLK
;
A
#
# COMPACT_ATOMS: atom_id res chain seq x y z
N MET A 1 -23.44 63.61 -8.61
CA MET A 1 -22.69 62.61 -9.38
C MET A 1 -21.17 62.77 -9.32
N THR A 2 -20.65 63.81 -8.68
CA THR A 2 -19.21 64.15 -8.64
C THR A 2 -18.45 63.56 -7.44
N SER A 3 -19.13 63.02 -6.42
CA SER A 3 -18.48 62.58 -5.19
C SER A 3 -17.97 61.14 -5.19
N ILE A 4 -18.42 60.30 -6.12
CA ILE A 4 -18.06 58.86 -6.19
C ILE A 4 -16.75 58.69 -6.99
N ILE A 5 -16.52 59.49 -8.00
CA ILE A 5 -15.33 59.43 -8.85
C ILE A 5 -14.06 59.89 -8.12
N GLU A 6 -14.15 60.86 -7.25
CA GLU A 6 -12.99 61.30 -6.45
C GLU A 6 -12.54 60.29 -5.38
N ARG A 7 -13.46 59.50 -4.82
CA ARG A 7 -13.12 58.47 -3.85
C ARG A 7 -12.35 57.30 -4.50
N ASP A 8 -12.71 56.92 -5.71
CA ASP A 8 -12.06 55.83 -6.44
C ASP A 8 -10.63 56.19 -6.88
N ILE A 9 -10.41 57.47 -7.24
CA ILE A 9 -9.08 57.97 -7.60
C ILE A 9 -8.14 58.02 -6.38
N ILE A 10 -8.65 58.38 -5.21
CA ILE A 10 -7.84 58.41 -3.98
C ILE A 10 -7.50 57.01 -3.49
N LEU A 11 -8.42 56.05 -3.59
CA LEU A 11 -8.19 54.67 -3.23
C LEU A 11 -7.19 53.97 -4.18
N ASN A 12 -7.30 54.26 -5.47
CA ASN A 12 -6.39 53.69 -6.46
C ASN A 12 -4.95 54.21 -6.34
N LYS A 13 -4.77 55.51 -6.02
CA LYS A 13 -3.43 56.09 -5.71
C LYS A 13 -2.83 55.48 -4.45
N SER A 14 -3.66 55.21 -3.40
CA SER A 14 -3.20 54.58 -2.17
C SER A 14 -2.75 53.14 -2.37
N TYR A 15 -3.45 52.36 -3.22
CA TYR A 15 -3.09 50.98 -3.55
C TYR A 15 -1.79 50.86 -4.36
N HIS A 16 -1.57 51.75 -5.34
CA HIS A 16 -0.32 51.75 -6.10
C HIS A 16 0.90 52.15 -5.23
N LYS A 17 0.73 53.06 -4.29
CA LYS A 17 1.81 53.46 -3.38
C LYS A 17 2.20 52.36 -2.40
N LYS A 18 1.21 51.58 -1.88
CA LYS A 18 1.46 50.42 -1.00
C LYS A 18 2.11 49.26 -1.75
N GLY A 19 1.72 49.01 -3.00
CA GLY A 19 2.32 47.97 -3.83
C GLY A 19 3.78 48.26 -4.21
N ALA A 20 4.13 49.50 -4.46
CA ALA A 20 5.51 49.92 -4.74
C ALA A 20 6.44 49.79 -3.54
N ILE A 21 5.94 50.17 -2.33
CA ILE A 21 6.70 50.05 -1.08
C ILE A 21 6.92 48.56 -0.75
N MET A 22 5.91 47.67 -0.96
CA MET A 22 6.05 46.23 -0.73
C MET A 22 7.02 45.57 -1.70
N ARG A 23 7.14 46.03 -2.95
CA ARG A 23 8.12 45.48 -3.92
C ARG A 23 9.55 45.94 -3.63
N SER A 24 9.73 47.12 -3.10
CA SER A 24 11.04 47.65 -2.68
C SER A 24 11.58 46.92 -1.45
N THR A 25 10.75 46.67 -0.46
CA THR A 25 11.14 45.93 0.76
C THR A 25 11.47 44.48 0.51
N LYS A 26 10.77 43.79 -0.45
CA LYS A 26 11.12 42.42 -0.84
C LYS A 26 12.47 42.33 -1.58
N ARG A 27 12.83 43.32 -2.39
CA ARG A 27 14.15 43.37 -3.05
C ARG A 27 15.29 43.68 -2.09
N LEU A 28 15.06 44.54 -1.09
CA LEU A 28 16.05 44.85 -0.08
C LEU A 28 16.32 43.67 0.86
N LEU A 29 15.28 42.93 1.22
CA LEU A 29 15.41 41.69 2.03
C LEU A 29 16.15 40.57 1.31
N VAL A 30 16.03 40.44 -0.01
CA VAL A 30 16.77 39.45 -0.78
C VAL A 30 18.25 39.80 -0.96
N ALA A 31 18.57 41.12 -1.08
CA ALA A 31 19.97 41.56 -1.20
C ALA A 31 20.73 41.49 0.14
N MET A 32 20.05 41.70 1.28
CA MET A 32 20.67 41.56 2.62
C MET A 32 20.68 40.12 3.14
N GLY A 33 19.87 39.22 2.56
CA GLY A 33 19.75 37.82 3.00
C GLY A 33 20.95 36.94 2.69
N LEU A 34 21.82 37.36 1.77
CA LEU A 34 23.02 36.57 1.40
C LEU A 34 24.27 36.89 2.23
N ALA A 35 24.32 38.07 2.89
CA ALA A 35 25.45 38.45 3.72
C ALA A 35 25.25 38.20 5.24
N PHE A 36 23.99 37.99 5.69
CA PHE A 36 23.63 37.81 7.11
C PHE A 36 23.31 36.38 7.52
N ALA A 37 23.44 35.39 6.61
CA ALA A 37 23.08 33.99 6.87
C ALA A 37 24.00 33.27 7.89
N VAL A 38 25.02 33.95 8.43
CA VAL A 38 26.02 33.32 9.34
C VAL A 38 25.86 33.79 10.80
N LEU A 39 25.12 34.88 11.07
CA LEU A 39 25.05 35.45 12.42
C LEU A 39 23.63 35.60 13.03
N VAL A 40 22.58 35.11 12.38
CA VAL A 40 21.20 35.20 12.93
C VAL A 40 20.77 33.90 13.65
N SER A 41 21.70 33.12 14.18
CA SER A 41 21.37 31.92 14.94
C SER A 41 20.95 32.18 16.41
N ALA A 42 20.84 33.43 16.86
CA ALA A 42 20.58 33.70 18.27
C ALA A 42 19.64 34.85 18.61
N MET A 43 18.99 35.54 17.66
CA MET A 43 18.01 36.58 18.05
C MET A 43 16.59 35.98 18.02
N PRO A 44 15.88 35.95 19.17
CA PRO A 44 14.49 35.56 19.20
C PRO A 44 13.64 36.60 18.47
N ILE A 45 12.91 36.17 17.44
CA ILE A 45 11.91 37.02 16.78
C ILE A 45 10.73 37.13 17.75
N GLN A 46 10.43 38.34 18.23
CA GLN A 46 9.26 38.60 19.07
C GLN A 46 8.12 39.17 18.20
N ASN A 47 6.88 38.76 18.48
CA ASN A 47 5.70 39.43 17.92
C ASN A 47 5.45 40.77 18.65
N ALA A 48 4.49 41.54 18.13
CA ALA A 48 4.14 42.84 18.71
C ALA A 48 3.72 42.78 20.20
N ASP A 49 3.37 41.60 20.72
CA ASP A 49 2.96 41.35 22.09
C ASP A 49 4.10 40.81 22.98
N GLY A 50 5.36 40.85 22.51
CA GLY A 50 6.54 40.42 23.27
C GLY A 50 6.68 38.91 23.48
N LYS A 51 5.84 38.08 22.83
CA LYS A 51 5.98 36.63 22.87
C LYS A 51 7.06 36.16 21.92
N GLN A 52 7.99 35.35 22.43
CA GLN A 52 8.99 34.65 21.59
C GLN A 52 8.31 33.74 20.58
N ILE A 53 8.50 34.01 19.30
CA ILE A 53 8.16 33.08 18.23
C ILE A 53 9.35 32.13 18.08
N VAL A 54 9.31 30.98 18.77
CA VAL A 54 10.24 29.92 18.53
C VAL A 54 9.82 29.27 17.20
N ALA A 55 10.53 29.56 16.14
CA ALA A 55 10.37 28.82 14.87
C ALA A 55 10.76 27.36 15.13
N GLN A 56 9.80 26.52 15.45
CA GLN A 56 10.01 25.10 15.62
C GLN A 56 10.39 24.52 14.25
N ALA A 57 11.66 24.18 14.09
CA ALA A 57 12.16 23.58 12.86
C ALA A 57 11.36 22.30 12.58
N ALA A 58 10.65 22.28 11.44
CA ALA A 58 9.84 21.12 11.06
C ALA A 58 10.72 19.88 11.02
N THR A 59 10.37 18.88 11.83
CA THR A 59 11.13 17.62 11.90
C THR A 59 10.98 16.85 10.60
N ILE A 60 12.07 16.64 9.88
CA ILE A 60 12.08 15.85 8.64
C ILE A 60 11.91 14.38 9.02
N LYS A 61 10.83 13.76 8.52
CA LYS A 61 10.47 12.35 8.78
C LYS A 61 9.88 11.65 7.58
N LEU A 62 9.99 10.30 7.52
CA LEU A 62 9.28 9.45 6.58
C LEU A 62 7.86 9.13 7.11
N ASN A 63 6.92 8.91 6.18
CA ASN A 63 5.58 8.41 6.50
C ASN A 63 5.59 6.99 7.09
N LYS A 64 6.56 6.14 6.67
CA LYS A 64 6.71 4.76 7.15
C LYS A 64 8.19 4.45 7.38
N LYS A 65 8.51 3.74 8.48
CA LYS A 65 9.86 3.27 8.81
C LYS A 65 10.10 1.82 8.38
N ALA A 66 9.03 1.06 8.22
CA ALA A 66 9.04 -0.30 7.71
C ALA A 66 7.81 -0.53 6.84
N ILE A 67 7.93 -1.37 5.82
CA ILE A 67 6.86 -1.83 4.94
C ILE A 67 7.09 -3.30 4.59
N SER A 68 5.99 -4.05 4.42
CA SER A 68 5.98 -5.39 3.85
C SER A 68 5.20 -5.35 2.54
N LEU A 69 5.72 -5.97 1.49
CA LEU A 69 5.13 -6.00 0.16
C LEU A 69 5.30 -7.40 -0.43
N ASP A 70 4.31 -7.86 -1.15
CA ASP A 70 4.46 -9.04 -2.01
C ASP A 70 5.17 -8.66 -3.31
N VAL A 71 5.88 -9.60 -3.92
CA VAL A 71 6.54 -9.41 -5.23
C VAL A 71 5.56 -8.80 -6.23
N GLY A 72 6.00 -7.76 -6.96
CA GLY A 72 5.22 -7.00 -7.93
C GLY A 72 4.36 -5.87 -7.34
N LYS A 73 4.16 -5.79 -6.03
CA LYS A 73 3.40 -4.70 -5.39
C LYS A 73 4.25 -3.44 -5.20
N THR A 74 3.55 -2.31 -5.08
CA THR A 74 4.18 -1.00 -4.92
C THR A 74 3.65 -0.26 -3.70
N GLN A 75 4.50 0.57 -3.08
CA GLN A 75 4.13 1.45 -1.97
C GLN A 75 4.82 2.80 -2.11
N LYS A 76 4.07 3.88 -1.94
CA LYS A 76 4.62 5.22 -1.93
C LYS A 76 5.16 5.60 -0.57
N LEU A 77 6.43 5.97 -0.51
CA LEU A 77 7.05 6.65 0.62
C LEU A 77 7.02 8.17 0.41
N LYS A 78 6.80 8.91 1.49
CA LYS A 78 6.78 10.38 1.50
C LYS A 78 7.67 10.90 2.62
N VAL A 79 8.41 11.98 2.34
CA VAL A 79 9.15 12.74 3.34
C VAL A 79 8.34 13.98 3.72
N TYR A 80 8.16 14.21 5.00
CA TYR A 80 7.49 15.39 5.55
C TYR A 80 8.50 16.31 6.21
N GLY A 81 8.08 17.56 6.44
CA GLY A 81 8.88 18.56 7.16
C GLY A 81 9.97 19.21 6.30
N THR A 82 9.88 19.11 4.97
CA THR A 82 10.83 19.75 4.04
C THR A 82 10.23 19.95 2.65
N ASN A 83 10.66 21.02 1.98
CA ASN A 83 10.43 21.27 0.56
C ASN A 83 11.67 20.95 -0.29
N ALA A 84 12.76 20.47 0.34
CA ALA A 84 13.99 20.15 -0.35
C ALA A 84 13.83 18.89 -1.22
N LYS A 85 14.61 18.81 -2.31
CA LYS A 85 14.64 17.65 -3.18
C LYS A 85 15.13 16.41 -2.44
N VAL A 86 14.37 15.32 -2.52
CA VAL A 86 14.71 14.03 -1.92
C VAL A 86 15.44 13.18 -2.95
N LYS A 87 16.60 12.63 -2.58
CA LYS A 87 17.31 11.60 -3.35
C LYS A 87 17.00 10.24 -2.75
N TRP A 88 16.38 9.37 -3.54
CA TRP A 88 16.01 8.02 -3.16
C TRP A 88 17.05 7.01 -3.63
N SER A 89 17.30 5.99 -2.82
CA SER A 89 18.14 4.85 -3.17
C SER A 89 17.71 3.60 -2.42
N SER A 90 18.04 2.42 -2.98
CA SER A 90 17.83 1.12 -2.35
C SER A 90 19.18 0.45 -2.08
N THR A 91 19.29 -0.25 -0.96
CA THR A 91 20.49 -1.06 -0.66
C THR A 91 20.54 -2.36 -1.47
N ARG A 92 19.38 -2.85 -1.92
CA ARG A 92 19.24 -4.04 -2.77
C ARG A 92 18.17 -3.82 -3.84
N PRO A 93 18.52 -3.21 -4.99
CA PRO A 93 17.55 -2.94 -6.05
C PRO A 93 16.94 -4.20 -6.68
N SER A 94 17.62 -5.35 -6.58
CA SER A 94 17.10 -6.66 -6.99
C SER A 94 15.95 -7.14 -6.12
N VAL A 95 15.88 -6.71 -4.84
CA VAL A 95 14.78 -7.04 -3.92
C VAL A 95 13.70 -5.96 -3.96
N ALA A 96 14.07 -4.70 -3.82
CA ALA A 96 13.13 -3.58 -3.87
C ALA A 96 13.76 -2.37 -4.57
N LYS A 97 13.11 -1.86 -5.61
CA LYS A 97 13.51 -0.64 -6.34
C LYS A 97 12.75 0.56 -5.78
N VAL A 98 13.34 1.75 -5.92
CA VAL A 98 12.65 3.00 -5.59
C VAL A 98 12.81 4.02 -6.72
N GLY A 99 11.70 4.61 -7.14
CA GLY A 99 11.67 5.66 -8.16
C GLY A 99 11.95 7.05 -7.58
N LYS A 100 12.22 8.03 -8.47
CA LYS A 100 12.45 9.45 -8.10
C LYS A 100 11.30 10.07 -7.29
N SER A 101 10.08 9.57 -7.47
CA SER A 101 8.86 10.01 -6.74
C SER A 101 8.68 9.34 -5.38
N GLY A 102 9.59 8.43 -4.95
CA GLY A 102 9.47 7.67 -3.71
C GLY A 102 8.54 6.46 -3.81
N ILE A 103 8.18 6.01 -5.02
CA ILE A 103 7.44 4.77 -5.21
C ILE A 103 8.42 3.62 -5.10
N VAL A 104 8.20 2.75 -4.12
CA VAL A 104 8.94 1.51 -3.91
C VAL A 104 8.21 0.40 -4.67
N THR A 105 8.95 -0.40 -5.44
CA THR A 105 8.45 -1.58 -6.17
C THR A 105 9.17 -2.81 -5.64
N ALA A 106 8.40 -3.79 -5.18
CA ALA A 106 8.91 -5.10 -4.78
C ALA A 106 9.27 -5.92 -6.03
N VAL A 107 10.50 -6.43 -6.09
CA VAL A 107 11.04 -7.13 -7.28
C VAL A 107 11.21 -8.62 -7.03
N SER A 108 11.86 -9.00 -5.94
CA SER A 108 12.03 -10.40 -5.52
C SER A 108 11.99 -10.50 -4.00
N SER A 109 11.71 -11.68 -3.47
CA SER A 109 11.66 -11.94 -2.02
C SER A 109 12.98 -11.59 -1.33
N GLY A 110 12.87 -11.16 -0.08
CA GLY A 110 14.02 -10.76 0.74
C GLY A 110 13.83 -9.43 1.45
N SER A 111 14.93 -8.87 1.95
CA SER A 111 14.93 -7.59 2.68
C SER A 111 15.82 -6.57 2.01
N ALA A 112 15.36 -5.34 1.96
CA ALA A 112 16.09 -4.18 1.46
C ALA A 112 15.83 -2.96 2.36
N THR A 113 16.74 -1.98 2.33
CA THR A 113 16.50 -0.68 2.99
C THR A 113 16.42 0.41 1.94
N ILE A 114 15.31 1.13 1.93
CA ILE A 114 15.14 2.33 1.12
C ILE A 114 15.65 3.53 1.92
N LYS A 115 16.55 4.30 1.30
CA LYS A 115 17.13 5.52 1.87
C LYS A 115 16.60 6.76 1.16
N ALA A 116 16.18 7.75 1.95
CA ALA A 116 15.75 9.07 1.50
C ALA A 116 16.75 10.13 2.00
N LYS A 117 17.60 10.66 1.13
CA LYS A 117 18.58 11.68 1.47
C LYS A 117 18.02 13.06 1.17
N VAL A 118 17.98 13.92 2.19
CA VAL A 118 17.51 15.31 2.14
C VAL A 118 18.64 16.20 2.69
N GLY A 119 19.38 16.86 1.82
CA GLY A 119 20.58 17.58 2.20
C GLY A 119 21.59 16.67 2.89
N LYS A 120 21.93 16.99 4.14
CA LYS A 120 22.85 16.18 4.98
C LYS A 120 22.14 15.05 5.75
N LYS A 121 20.79 15.05 5.82
CA LYS A 121 20.01 14.04 6.58
C LYS A 121 19.62 12.86 5.70
N THR A 122 19.76 11.65 6.23
CA THR A 122 19.31 10.40 5.60
C THR A 122 18.28 9.73 6.48
N LEU A 123 17.13 9.40 5.90
CA LEU A 123 16.04 8.64 6.52
C LEU A 123 16.01 7.25 5.88
N SER A 124 15.61 6.25 6.66
CA SER A 124 15.58 4.87 6.20
C SER A 124 14.19 4.25 6.42
N CYS A 125 13.80 3.39 5.49
CA CYS A 125 12.64 2.53 5.58
C CYS A 125 13.06 1.09 5.27
N ASN A 126 12.82 0.17 6.20
CA ASN A 126 13.05 -1.26 5.97
C ASN A 126 11.93 -1.82 5.12
N VAL A 127 12.28 -2.57 4.08
CA VAL A 127 11.35 -3.21 3.15
C VAL A 127 11.57 -4.70 3.23
N THR A 128 10.53 -5.44 3.61
CA THR A 128 10.48 -6.89 3.50
C THR A 128 9.61 -7.22 2.29
N VAL A 129 10.17 -7.92 1.32
CA VAL A 129 9.43 -8.43 0.16
C VAL A 129 9.17 -9.90 0.40
N LYS A 130 7.89 -10.26 0.45
CA LYS A 130 7.45 -11.64 0.56
C LYS A 130 7.37 -12.25 -0.83
N GLU A 131 7.69 -13.51 -0.93
CA GLU A 131 7.46 -14.28 -2.15
C GLU A 131 5.97 -14.34 -2.44
N LYS A 132 5.60 -14.20 -3.70
CA LYS A 132 4.24 -14.52 -4.11
C LYS A 132 4.15 -16.05 -4.13
N ILE A 133 3.51 -16.62 -3.15
CA ILE A 133 3.19 -18.03 -3.13
C ILE A 133 2.30 -18.30 -4.36
N ASN A 134 2.66 -19.25 -5.17
CA ASN A 134 1.87 -19.74 -6.31
C ASN A 134 2.23 -21.21 -6.49
N LYS A 135 1.82 -22.02 -5.51
CA LYS A 135 2.14 -23.42 -5.40
C LYS A 135 1.04 -24.24 -6.02
N LEU A 136 1.35 -25.06 -7.03
CA LEU A 136 0.41 -26.05 -7.55
C LEU A 136 0.12 -27.06 -6.43
N VAL A 137 -1.14 -27.20 -6.04
CA VAL A 137 -1.59 -28.09 -4.96
C VAL A 137 -2.53 -29.19 -5.46
N TYR A 138 -3.13 -29.01 -6.64
CA TYR A 138 -3.96 -30.02 -7.27
C TYR A 138 -4.00 -29.82 -8.80
N GLU A 139 -4.03 -30.91 -9.55
CA GLU A 139 -4.25 -30.91 -10.99
C GLU A 139 -4.90 -32.22 -11.41
N ASP A 140 -5.94 -32.11 -12.23
CA ASP A 140 -6.57 -33.20 -12.96
C ASP A 140 -6.81 -32.82 -14.44
N SER A 141 -7.65 -33.55 -15.15
CA SER A 141 -8.00 -33.25 -16.54
C SER A 141 -8.85 -31.98 -16.72
N ASN A 142 -9.50 -31.52 -15.67
CA ASN A 142 -10.50 -30.44 -15.75
C ASN A 142 -10.01 -29.13 -15.11
N ILE A 143 -9.31 -29.23 -13.97
CA ILE A 143 -8.86 -28.05 -13.22
C ILE A 143 -7.41 -28.14 -12.78
N ARG A 144 -6.85 -26.98 -12.53
CA ARG A 144 -5.57 -26.80 -11.87
C ARG A 144 -5.74 -25.79 -10.74
N VAL A 145 -5.35 -26.17 -9.53
CA VAL A 145 -5.49 -25.34 -8.33
C VAL A 145 -4.13 -24.93 -7.81
N TYR A 146 -3.93 -23.65 -7.64
CA TYR A 146 -2.74 -23.08 -7.02
C TYR A 146 -3.09 -22.44 -5.69
N PHE A 147 -2.35 -22.76 -4.64
CA PHE A 147 -2.39 -22.03 -3.39
C PHE A 147 -1.53 -20.78 -3.49
N THR A 148 -2.08 -19.62 -3.13
CA THR A 148 -1.39 -18.33 -3.27
C THR A 148 -1.16 -17.62 -1.94
N GLY A 149 -1.59 -18.20 -0.82
CA GLY A 149 -1.29 -17.72 0.53
C GLY A 149 -2.49 -17.71 1.46
N LEU A 150 -2.22 -17.34 2.71
CA LEU A 150 -3.23 -17.08 3.72
C LEU A 150 -3.39 -15.59 3.95
N LYS A 151 -4.63 -15.16 4.15
CA LYS A 151 -4.97 -13.81 4.61
C LYS A 151 -5.88 -13.91 5.83
N LYS A 152 -5.85 -12.85 6.63
CA LYS A 152 -6.80 -12.62 7.70
C LYS A 152 -7.35 -11.22 7.56
N ASP A 153 -8.68 -11.08 7.56
CA ASP A 153 -9.32 -9.77 7.66
C ASP A 153 -9.72 -9.50 9.11
N THR A 154 -9.86 -8.24 9.46
CA THR A 154 -10.18 -7.81 10.83
C THR A 154 -11.63 -7.36 10.98
N TYR A 155 -12.38 -7.31 9.88
CA TYR A 155 -13.80 -7.00 9.93
C TYR A 155 -14.52 -7.42 8.62
N PRO A 156 -15.37 -8.45 8.69
CA PRO A 156 -15.50 -9.42 9.80
C PRO A 156 -14.19 -10.18 10.04
N ASP A 157 -14.02 -10.76 11.23
CA ASP A 157 -12.87 -11.64 11.47
C ASP A 157 -13.00 -12.88 10.58
N GLU A 158 -12.15 -12.97 9.58
CA GLU A 158 -12.16 -14.04 8.58
C GLU A 158 -10.75 -14.60 8.39
N LEU A 159 -10.64 -15.91 8.25
CA LEU A 159 -9.46 -16.57 7.71
C LEU A 159 -9.75 -16.98 6.27
N MET A 160 -8.85 -16.64 5.37
CA MET A 160 -8.96 -16.96 3.96
C MET A 160 -7.73 -17.71 3.47
N ALA A 161 -7.94 -18.88 2.84
CA ALA A 161 -6.95 -19.52 1.99
C ALA A 161 -7.17 -19.02 0.56
N CYS A 162 -6.19 -18.29 0.03
CA CYS A 162 -6.29 -17.68 -1.30
C CYS A 162 -5.84 -18.69 -2.35
N LEU A 163 -6.67 -18.91 -3.34
CA LEU A 163 -6.44 -19.86 -4.43
C LEU A 163 -6.46 -19.15 -5.79
N THR A 164 -5.82 -19.78 -6.77
CA THR A 164 -6.07 -19.54 -8.18
C THR A 164 -6.53 -20.85 -8.76
N ILE A 165 -7.70 -20.88 -9.39
CA ILE A 165 -8.24 -22.06 -10.07
C ILE A 165 -8.27 -21.79 -11.57
N GLU A 166 -7.78 -22.73 -12.36
CA GLU A 166 -7.74 -22.69 -13.82
C GLU A 166 -8.67 -23.77 -14.36
N ASN A 167 -9.59 -23.40 -15.26
CA ASN A 167 -10.40 -24.33 -16.02
C ASN A 167 -9.58 -24.79 -17.23
N LEU A 168 -9.36 -26.10 -17.36
CA LEU A 168 -8.59 -26.71 -18.46
C LEU A 168 -9.50 -27.22 -19.59
N THR A 169 -10.82 -27.13 -19.42
CA THR A 169 -11.83 -27.71 -20.33
C THR A 169 -12.41 -26.68 -21.30
N ASP A 170 -13.12 -27.18 -22.29
CA ASP A 170 -13.94 -26.39 -23.23
C ASP A 170 -15.36 -26.07 -22.68
N ASN A 171 -15.67 -26.49 -21.44
CA ASN A 171 -16.96 -26.29 -20.80
C ASN A 171 -16.89 -25.20 -19.72
N ASN A 172 -18.01 -24.60 -19.37
CA ASN A 172 -18.16 -23.82 -18.15
C ASN A 172 -18.03 -24.75 -16.95
N LEU A 173 -17.38 -24.29 -15.89
CA LEU A 173 -17.29 -24.98 -14.62
C LEU A 173 -17.91 -24.15 -13.51
N SER A 174 -18.58 -24.81 -12.56
CA SER A 174 -18.95 -24.23 -11.27
C SER A 174 -18.25 -25.00 -10.17
N ILE A 175 -17.54 -24.33 -9.30
CA ILE A 175 -16.68 -24.93 -8.28
C ILE A 175 -17.16 -24.48 -6.90
N ASN A 176 -17.37 -25.44 -6.01
CA ASN A 176 -17.76 -25.22 -4.62
C ASN A 176 -16.78 -25.92 -3.68
N SER A 177 -16.63 -25.42 -2.46
CA SER A 177 -16.07 -26.22 -1.36
C SER A 177 -17.07 -27.27 -0.91
N ASP A 178 -16.58 -28.44 -0.52
CA ASP A 178 -17.36 -29.50 0.10
C ASP A 178 -16.94 -29.66 1.57
N THR A 179 -15.95 -30.46 1.84
CA THR A 179 -15.40 -30.67 3.18
C THR A 179 -14.05 -29.98 3.32
N THR A 180 -13.86 -29.32 4.44
CA THR A 180 -12.58 -28.69 4.76
C THR A 180 -12.21 -28.96 6.20
N SER A 181 -10.94 -29.24 6.47
CA SER A 181 -10.36 -29.24 7.80
C SER A 181 -9.20 -28.25 7.89
N ILE A 182 -9.08 -27.62 9.03
CA ILE A 182 -7.99 -26.71 9.37
C ILE A 182 -7.40 -27.19 10.70
N ASN A 183 -6.12 -27.51 10.74
CA ASN A 183 -5.45 -28.12 11.90
C ASN A 183 -6.20 -29.36 12.40
N ASP A 184 -6.62 -30.23 11.47
CA ASP A 184 -7.37 -31.46 11.71
C ASP A 184 -8.77 -31.26 12.33
N VAL A 185 -9.26 -30.04 12.40
CA VAL A 185 -10.63 -29.72 12.84
C VAL A 185 -11.50 -29.45 11.62
N MET A 186 -12.61 -30.19 11.51
CA MET A 186 -13.62 -29.94 10.47
C MET A 186 -14.21 -28.55 10.65
N THR A 187 -14.21 -27.78 9.60
CA THR A 187 -14.55 -26.35 9.63
C THR A 187 -15.46 -26.02 8.46
N ASP A 188 -16.50 -25.25 8.74
CA ASP A 188 -17.36 -24.72 7.70
C ASP A 188 -16.61 -23.64 6.93
N VAL A 189 -16.43 -23.88 5.63
CA VAL A 189 -15.82 -22.95 4.72
C VAL A 189 -16.72 -22.72 3.52
N THR A 190 -16.58 -21.57 2.92
CA THR A 190 -17.32 -21.20 1.71
C THR A 190 -16.36 -20.88 0.58
N LEU A 191 -16.62 -21.49 -0.57
CA LEU A 191 -16.07 -21.13 -1.86
C LEU A 191 -17.15 -21.42 -2.91
N TYR A 192 -17.39 -20.43 -3.78
CA TYR A 192 -18.19 -20.59 -5.00
C TYR A 192 -17.54 -19.80 -6.12
N GLN A 193 -17.32 -20.45 -7.26
CA GLN A 193 -16.73 -19.78 -8.42
C GLN A 193 -17.23 -20.41 -9.72
N GLU A 194 -17.70 -19.57 -10.63
CA GLU A 194 -17.94 -19.95 -12.03
C GLU A 194 -16.73 -19.60 -12.89
N LEU A 195 -16.36 -20.50 -13.78
CA LEU A 195 -15.19 -20.40 -14.64
C LEU A 195 -15.55 -20.76 -16.08
N SER A 196 -15.46 -19.78 -16.96
CA SER A 196 -15.56 -20.03 -18.41
C SER A 196 -14.39 -20.87 -18.90
N PRO A 197 -14.52 -21.52 -20.08
CA PRO A 197 -13.47 -22.33 -20.67
C PRO A 197 -12.11 -21.64 -20.71
N HIS A 198 -11.06 -22.35 -20.33
CA HIS A 198 -9.67 -21.89 -20.36
C HIS A 198 -9.40 -20.57 -19.61
N LYS A 199 -10.20 -20.25 -18.59
CA LYS A 199 -10.01 -19.06 -17.74
C LYS A 199 -9.49 -19.45 -16.37
N LYS A 200 -8.92 -18.44 -15.70
CA LYS A 200 -8.47 -18.52 -14.30
C LYS A 200 -9.29 -17.57 -13.45
N ALA A 201 -9.63 -17.98 -12.24
CA ALA A 201 -10.16 -17.10 -11.21
C ALA A 201 -9.24 -17.09 -9.99
N TYR A 202 -9.22 -15.93 -9.33
CA TYR A 202 -8.66 -15.78 -7.99
C TYR A 202 -9.82 -15.90 -7.01
N VAL A 203 -9.76 -16.87 -6.14
CA VAL A 203 -10.84 -17.21 -5.20
C VAL A 203 -10.29 -17.32 -3.79
N ASP A 204 -11.12 -17.02 -2.82
CA ASP A 204 -10.81 -17.19 -1.41
C ASP A 204 -11.69 -18.31 -0.85
N LEU A 205 -11.08 -19.30 -0.20
CA LEU A 205 -11.73 -20.30 0.63
C LEU A 205 -11.74 -19.72 2.05
N TRP A 206 -12.90 -19.31 2.55
CA TRP A 206 -12.98 -18.52 3.77
C TRP A 206 -13.86 -19.15 4.85
N THR A 207 -13.54 -18.89 6.11
CA THR A 207 -14.29 -19.30 7.27
C THR A 207 -14.44 -18.16 8.29
N LEU A 208 -15.54 -18.22 9.04
CA LEU A 208 -15.86 -17.36 10.19
C LEU A 208 -15.80 -18.14 11.52
N ASP A 209 -15.32 -19.39 11.52
CA ASP A 209 -15.22 -20.20 12.74
C ASP A 209 -14.32 -19.52 13.78
N ASP A 210 -14.90 -19.11 14.90
CA ASP A 210 -14.23 -18.35 15.96
C ASP A 210 -12.98 -19.07 16.49
N ASN A 211 -12.98 -20.41 16.54
CA ASN A 211 -11.82 -21.20 17.00
C ASN A 211 -10.65 -21.07 16.02
N ILE A 212 -10.96 -20.97 14.73
CA ILE A 212 -9.97 -20.88 13.66
C ILE A 212 -9.53 -19.44 13.46
N VAL A 213 -10.46 -18.48 13.39
CA VAL A 213 -10.14 -17.08 13.17
C VAL A 213 -9.38 -16.45 14.33
N SER A 214 -9.48 -17.00 15.54
CA SER A 214 -8.68 -16.56 16.69
C SER A 214 -7.19 -16.93 16.59
N LEU A 215 -6.82 -17.95 15.80
CA LEU A 215 -5.44 -18.41 15.65
C LEU A 215 -4.61 -17.37 14.88
N PRO A 216 -3.32 -17.18 15.21
CA PRO A 216 -2.42 -16.43 14.35
C PRO A 216 -2.16 -17.21 13.04
N LEU A 217 -1.88 -16.53 11.93
CA LEU A 217 -1.60 -17.21 10.66
C LEU A 217 -0.45 -18.23 10.75
N SER A 218 0.52 -17.99 11.65
CA SER A 218 1.61 -18.93 11.93
C SER A 218 1.19 -20.17 12.72
N GLY A 219 -0.02 -20.19 13.26
CA GLY A 219 -0.61 -21.33 13.96
C GLY A 219 -1.49 -22.18 13.05
N ILE A 220 -1.59 -21.86 11.76
CA ILE A 220 -2.26 -22.69 10.76
C ILE A 220 -1.20 -23.60 10.15
N GLU A 221 -1.26 -24.88 10.50
CA GLU A 221 -0.24 -25.89 10.15
C GLU A 221 -0.67 -26.76 8.96
N ASN A 222 -1.98 -27.03 8.85
CA ASN A 222 -2.54 -27.71 7.68
C ASN A 222 -3.91 -27.16 7.30
N ILE A 223 -4.23 -27.26 6.02
CA ILE A 223 -5.55 -27.02 5.45
C ILE A 223 -5.78 -28.09 4.40
N GLN A 224 -6.80 -28.90 4.58
CA GLN A 224 -7.22 -29.91 3.62
C GLN A 224 -8.65 -29.62 3.18
N THR A 225 -8.89 -29.60 1.89
CA THR A 225 -10.21 -29.30 1.32
C THR A 225 -10.55 -30.27 0.18
N VAL A 226 -11.84 -30.49 0.00
CA VAL A 226 -12.40 -31.18 -1.17
C VAL A 226 -13.20 -30.16 -1.94
N LEU A 227 -13.03 -30.14 -3.25
CA LEU A 227 -13.82 -29.30 -4.16
C LEU A 227 -14.83 -30.15 -4.91
N VAL A 228 -16.04 -29.62 -5.08
CA VAL A 228 -17.04 -30.15 -6.00
C VAL A 228 -16.98 -29.35 -7.29
N VAL A 229 -16.74 -30.03 -8.39
CA VAL A 229 -16.60 -29.43 -9.73
C VAL A 229 -17.76 -29.89 -10.60
N TRP A 230 -18.64 -28.95 -10.97
CA TRP A 230 -19.71 -29.15 -11.91
C TRP A 230 -19.24 -28.78 -13.31
N ILE A 231 -19.51 -29.64 -14.29
CA ILE A 231 -19.08 -29.45 -15.68
C ILE A 231 -20.34 -29.19 -16.54
N GLY A 232 -20.37 -28.05 -17.23
CA GLY A 232 -21.49 -27.62 -18.05
C GLY A 232 -22.40 -26.61 -17.32
N ASP A 233 -23.62 -26.46 -17.82
CA ASP A 233 -24.59 -25.52 -17.24
C ASP A 233 -25.25 -26.10 -15.99
N MET A 234 -25.73 -25.22 -15.09
CA MET A 234 -26.44 -25.62 -13.88
C MET A 234 -27.72 -26.38 -14.25
N GLY A 235 -27.74 -27.69 -13.99
CA GLY A 235 -28.83 -28.61 -14.35
C GLY A 235 -28.33 -29.90 -14.97
N ASP A 236 -27.15 -29.91 -15.53
CA ASP A 236 -26.47 -31.13 -15.95
C ASP A 236 -25.87 -31.78 -14.71
N PHE A 237 -26.32 -33.00 -14.36
CA PHE A 237 -25.84 -33.73 -13.19
C PHE A 237 -24.43 -34.28 -13.39
N ASN A 238 -23.58 -33.58 -14.11
CA ASN A 238 -22.21 -33.95 -14.40
C ASN A 238 -21.26 -33.23 -13.44
N TYR A 239 -21.00 -33.84 -12.32
CA TYR A 239 -20.06 -33.32 -11.32
C TYR A 239 -19.19 -34.44 -10.74
N TYR A 240 -18.05 -34.02 -10.20
CA TYR A 240 -17.18 -34.90 -9.41
C TYR A 240 -16.67 -34.16 -8.18
N LYS A 241 -16.11 -34.92 -7.24
CA LYS A 241 -15.36 -34.39 -6.10
C LYS A 241 -13.88 -34.66 -6.32
N THR A 242 -13.05 -33.69 -5.99
CA THR A 242 -11.59 -33.89 -5.97
C THR A 242 -11.21 -34.84 -4.83
N ASP A 243 -10.02 -35.40 -4.88
CA ASP A 243 -9.38 -35.92 -3.67
C ASP A 243 -9.12 -34.78 -2.67
N TYR A 244 -8.70 -35.13 -1.45
CA TYR A 244 -8.27 -34.12 -0.49
C TYR A 244 -7.07 -33.33 -1.01
N ILE A 245 -7.25 -32.04 -1.12
CA ILE A 245 -6.22 -31.08 -1.53
C ILE A 245 -5.55 -30.52 -0.30
N ASP A 246 -4.28 -30.81 -0.10
CA ASP A 246 -3.48 -30.24 0.98
C ASP A 246 -2.86 -28.91 0.51
N LEU A 247 -3.34 -27.80 1.06
CA LEU A 247 -2.95 -26.48 0.61
C LEU A 247 -1.56 -26.07 1.10
N LEU A 248 -1.08 -26.60 2.21
CA LEU A 248 0.16 -26.15 2.85
C LEU A 248 1.36 -27.07 2.64
N LYS A 249 1.15 -28.33 2.27
CA LYS A 249 2.22 -29.32 1.99
C LYS A 249 2.92 -29.18 0.63
#